data_8bfc302843f98efeef081a2abaac4acb
#
_entry.id   8bfc302843f98efeef081a2abaac4acb
#
_cell.length_a   1.000
_cell.length_b   1.000
_cell.length_c   1.000
_cell.angle_alpha   90.00
_cell.angle_beta   90.00
_cell.angle_gamma   90.00
#
_symmetry.space_group_name_H-M   'P 1'
#
loop_
_entity.id
_entity.type
_entity.pdbx_description
1 polymer ?
#
loop_
_entity_poly.entity_id
_entity_poly.type
_entity_poly.pdbx_seq_one_letter_code
_entity_poly.pdbx_strand_id
1 'polypeptide(L)'
;MLVGGGGFFKKPPAPDKPTEKERRQVMGQITYCTAKESDAEKIVAFYNYVGGETSYLSFEKDEYPMDVEAQAESIRGLEGNETNIMLMAMDGEEIAGIATISSSHKVKARHDGGLGIVVAKRYQGLGIGTELIRRLIEWAKGNGITRRISLDTRADNVKAVELYMKLGFTVEGCRRNATLLDGKYYDIYVMGMML
;
A
#
# COMPACT_ATOMS: atom_id res chain seq x y z
N MET A 1 -7.74 -14.24 54.96
CA MET A 1 -8.87 -13.50 54.44
C MET A 1 -8.36 -12.23 53.74
N LEU A 2 -8.07 -12.26 52.47
CA LEU A 2 -7.72 -11.07 51.69
C LEU A 2 -8.26 -11.32 50.27
N VAL A 3 -9.29 -10.58 49.91
CA VAL A 3 -10.01 -10.62 48.65
C VAL A 3 -9.26 -9.76 47.64
N GLY A 4 -8.65 -10.38 46.65
CA GLY A 4 -8.04 -9.70 45.52
C GLY A 4 -9.07 -9.40 44.41
N GLY A 5 -9.50 -8.14 44.32
CA GLY A 5 -10.38 -7.66 43.26
C GLY A 5 -9.61 -7.53 41.93
N GLY A 6 -9.79 -8.48 41.01
CA GLY A 6 -9.33 -8.37 39.66
C GLY A 6 -10.22 -7.41 38.85
N GLY A 7 -9.77 -6.17 38.68
CA GLY A 7 -10.43 -5.21 37.81
C GLY A 7 -10.26 -5.65 36.35
N PHE A 8 -11.31 -6.09 35.73
CA PHE A 8 -11.37 -6.28 34.26
C PHE A 8 -11.30 -4.92 33.57
N PHE A 9 -10.12 -4.53 33.09
CA PHE A 9 -10.02 -3.43 32.13
C PHE A 9 -10.72 -3.86 30.84
N LYS A 10 -11.95 -3.43 30.64
CA LYS A 10 -12.63 -3.56 29.34
C LYS A 10 -11.82 -2.73 28.33
N LYS A 11 -11.28 -3.41 27.32
CA LYS A 11 -10.67 -2.76 26.16
C LYS A 11 -11.71 -1.79 25.57
N PRO A 12 -11.36 -0.50 25.30
CA PRO A 12 -12.29 0.43 24.70
C PRO A 12 -12.82 -0.14 23.40
N PRO A 13 -14.10 0.10 23.06
CA PRO A 13 -14.67 -0.35 21.79
C PRO A 13 -13.83 0.20 20.64
N ALA A 14 -13.65 -0.62 19.59
CA ALA A 14 -13.01 -0.16 18.36
C ALA A 14 -13.79 1.07 17.83
N PRO A 15 -13.10 2.09 17.30
CA PRO A 15 -13.79 3.25 16.74
C PRO A 15 -14.79 2.79 15.66
N ASP A 16 -15.97 3.37 15.69
CA ASP A 16 -17.03 3.08 14.72
C ASP A 16 -16.51 3.30 13.30
N LYS A 17 -16.93 2.42 12.38
CA LYS A 17 -16.60 2.59 10.97
C LYS A 17 -17.22 3.92 10.48
N PRO A 18 -16.46 4.75 9.75
CA PRO A 18 -16.98 6.01 9.26
C PRO A 18 -18.25 5.79 8.43
N THR A 19 -19.23 6.64 8.63
CA THR A 19 -20.51 6.64 7.90
C THR A 19 -20.26 6.89 6.41
N GLU A 20 -21.23 6.53 5.57
CA GLU A 20 -21.12 6.79 4.12
C GLU A 20 -20.98 8.27 3.80
N LYS A 21 -21.60 9.15 4.59
CA LYS A 21 -21.49 10.60 4.46
C LYS A 21 -20.08 11.10 4.77
N GLU A 22 -19.48 10.60 5.85
CA GLU A 22 -18.11 10.94 6.23
C GLU A 22 -17.11 10.43 5.19
N ARG A 23 -17.30 9.19 4.68
CA ARG A 23 -16.49 8.66 3.57
C ARG A 23 -16.55 9.54 2.33
N ARG A 24 -17.74 9.95 1.91
CA ARG A 24 -17.92 10.84 0.75
C ARG A 24 -17.29 12.20 0.97
N GLN A 25 -17.38 12.75 2.18
CA GLN A 25 -16.76 14.03 2.52
C GLN A 25 -15.23 13.96 2.45
N VAL A 26 -14.62 12.95 3.06
CA VAL A 26 -13.16 12.75 3.01
C VAL A 26 -12.71 12.49 1.58
N MET A 27 -13.39 11.59 0.85
CA MET A 27 -13.05 11.28 -0.55
C MET A 27 -13.15 12.51 -1.47
N GLY A 28 -14.05 13.43 -1.18
CA GLY A 28 -14.17 14.70 -1.93
C GLY A 28 -13.03 15.70 -1.67
N GLN A 29 -12.23 15.48 -0.64
CA GLN A 29 -11.07 16.32 -0.29
C GLN A 29 -9.75 15.69 -0.73
N ILE A 30 -9.72 14.35 -0.94
CA ILE A 30 -8.51 13.65 -1.36
C ILE A 30 -8.18 13.97 -2.82
N THR A 31 -6.98 14.45 -3.05
CA THR A 31 -6.42 14.64 -4.38
C THR A 31 -5.43 13.52 -4.72
N TYR A 32 -5.31 13.19 -6.00
CA TYR A 32 -4.43 12.14 -6.48
C TYR A 32 -3.44 12.72 -7.49
N CYS A 33 -2.15 12.54 -7.23
CA CYS A 33 -1.09 13.06 -8.09
C CYS A 33 0.06 12.07 -8.22
N THR A 34 0.88 12.22 -9.23
CA THR A 34 2.19 11.54 -9.32
C THR A 34 3.19 12.20 -8.38
N ALA A 35 4.04 11.39 -7.76
CA ALA A 35 5.13 11.88 -6.93
C ALA A 35 6.10 12.72 -7.76
N LYS A 36 6.60 13.80 -7.16
CA LYS A 36 7.65 14.66 -7.71
C LYS A 36 8.89 14.59 -6.81
N GLU A 37 10.05 14.91 -7.36
CA GLU A 37 11.31 14.91 -6.61
C GLU A 37 11.20 15.72 -5.31
N SER A 38 10.49 16.86 -5.34
CA SER A 38 10.23 17.72 -4.16
C SER A 38 9.42 17.04 -3.05
N ASP A 39 8.80 15.90 -3.32
CA ASP A 39 8.00 15.16 -2.33
C ASP A 39 8.83 14.12 -1.57
N ALA A 40 10.11 13.94 -1.90
CA ALA A 40 10.97 12.89 -1.36
C ALA A 40 11.00 12.86 0.17
N GLU A 41 11.18 14.02 0.82
CA GLU A 41 11.20 14.13 2.28
C GLU A 41 9.87 13.68 2.90
N LYS A 42 8.73 14.15 2.33
CA LYS A 42 7.39 13.76 2.79
C LYS A 42 7.16 12.25 2.61
N ILE A 43 7.64 11.67 1.52
CA ILE A 43 7.50 10.24 1.21
C ILE A 43 8.32 9.40 2.19
N VAL A 44 9.56 9.75 2.46
CA VAL A 44 10.41 9.06 3.45
C VAL A 44 9.76 9.13 4.84
N ALA A 45 9.31 10.32 5.26
CA ALA A 45 8.62 10.50 6.53
C ALA A 45 7.34 9.66 6.61
N PHE A 46 6.55 9.62 5.53
CA PHE A 46 5.34 8.81 5.44
C PHE A 46 5.63 7.32 5.57
N TYR A 47 6.62 6.77 4.85
CA TYR A 47 6.95 5.35 4.93
C TYR A 47 7.46 4.95 6.32
N ASN A 48 8.31 5.76 6.93
CA ASN A 48 8.78 5.53 8.30
C ASN A 48 7.63 5.56 9.32
N TYR A 49 6.69 6.48 9.15
CA TYR A 49 5.49 6.56 9.99
C TYR A 49 4.61 5.32 9.86
N VAL A 50 4.23 4.94 8.63
CA VAL A 50 3.32 3.82 8.39
C VAL A 50 3.96 2.45 8.69
N GLY A 51 5.30 2.33 8.64
CA GLY A 51 6.03 1.16 9.10
C GLY A 51 5.71 0.81 10.55
N GLY A 52 5.44 1.81 11.41
CA GLY A 52 5.00 1.61 12.79
C GLY A 52 3.49 1.33 12.96
N GLU A 53 2.68 1.50 11.91
CA GLU A 53 1.23 1.31 11.99
C GLU A 53 0.77 -0.11 11.66
N THR A 54 1.62 -0.90 10.99
CA THR A 54 1.25 -2.21 10.47
C THR A 54 2.44 -3.17 10.43
N SER A 55 2.18 -4.44 10.62
CA SER A 55 3.17 -5.51 10.45
C SER A 55 3.14 -6.14 9.05
N TYR A 56 2.40 -5.56 8.10
CA TYR A 56 2.26 -6.10 6.75
C TYR A 56 3.26 -5.54 5.74
N LEU A 57 4.00 -4.48 6.11
CA LEU A 57 5.11 -3.97 5.32
C LEU A 57 6.37 -4.81 5.55
N SER A 58 7.33 -4.71 4.63
CA SER A 58 8.63 -5.41 4.72
C SER A 58 9.64 -4.71 5.63
N PHE A 59 9.28 -3.58 6.23
CA PHE A 59 10.09 -2.77 7.14
C PHE A 59 9.21 -2.29 8.30
N GLU A 60 9.83 -2.03 9.45
CA GLU A 60 9.20 -1.49 10.64
C GLU A 60 9.32 0.04 10.69
N LYS A 61 8.89 0.63 11.81
CA LYS A 61 9.04 2.07 12.05
C LYS A 61 10.52 2.47 11.96
N ASP A 62 10.78 3.55 11.24
CA ASP A 62 12.11 4.13 11.03
C ASP A 62 13.12 3.19 10.31
N GLU A 63 12.62 2.12 9.65
CA GLU A 63 13.42 1.16 8.87
C GLU A 63 13.19 1.27 7.36
N TYR A 64 12.55 2.34 6.88
CA TYR A 64 12.41 2.52 5.44
C TYR A 64 13.80 2.61 4.78
N PRO A 65 14.08 1.79 3.75
CA PRO A 65 15.46 1.57 3.29
C PRO A 65 16.07 2.73 2.49
N MET A 66 15.29 3.77 2.18
CA MET A 66 15.77 4.94 1.43
C MET A 66 15.84 6.17 2.33
N ASP A 67 16.95 6.90 2.23
CA ASP A 67 17.03 8.28 2.69
C ASP A 67 16.38 9.24 1.69
N VAL A 68 16.37 10.54 2.02
CA VAL A 68 15.70 11.56 1.20
C VAL A 68 16.35 11.69 -0.18
N GLU A 69 17.68 11.59 -0.26
CA GLU A 69 18.41 11.73 -1.53
C GLU A 69 18.16 10.54 -2.45
N ALA A 70 18.26 9.33 -1.93
CA ALA A 70 17.94 8.10 -2.68
C ALA A 70 16.47 8.07 -3.13
N GLN A 71 15.55 8.55 -2.29
CA GLN A 71 14.15 8.66 -2.67
C GLN A 71 13.94 9.71 -3.77
N ALA A 72 14.59 10.85 -3.70
CA ALA A 72 14.54 11.88 -4.73
C ALA A 72 15.07 11.37 -6.06
N GLU A 73 16.20 10.66 -6.05
CA GLU A 73 16.76 10.03 -7.25
C GLU A 73 15.82 8.96 -7.83
N SER A 74 15.24 8.12 -6.98
CA SER A 74 14.25 7.13 -7.39
C SER A 74 13.05 7.78 -8.10
N ILE A 75 12.52 8.89 -7.55
CA ILE A 75 11.38 9.61 -8.15
C ILE A 75 11.79 10.26 -9.46
N ARG A 76 12.99 10.85 -9.54
CA ARG A 76 13.52 11.42 -10.79
C ARG A 76 13.60 10.37 -11.90
N GLY A 77 13.94 9.12 -11.56
CA GLY A 77 13.93 7.99 -12.48
C GLY A 77 12.54 7.57 -12.98
N LEU A 78 11.46 8.08 -12.39
CA LEU A 78 10.09 7.87 -12.85
C LEU A 78 9.64 8.91 -13.89
N GLU A 79 10.34 10.03 -14.00
CA GLU A 79 9.99 11.07 -14.98
C GLU A 79 10.17 10.55 -16.41
N GLY A 80 9.08 10.59 -17.19
CA GLY A 80 9.06 10.02 -18.54
C GLY A 80 9.14 8.50 -18.60
N ASN A 81 9.07 7.80 -17.47
CA ASN A 81 9.11 6.33 -17.44
C ASN A 81 7.75 5.75 -17.90
N GLU A 82 7.80 4.83 -18.85
CA GLU A 82 6.60 4.26 -19.46
C GLU A 82 5.99 3.10 -18.66
N THR A 83 6.76 2.47 -17.76
CA THR A 83 6.34 1.24 -17.04
C THR A 83 6.43 1.32 -15.52
N ASN A 84 6.95 2.43 -15.00
CA ASN A 84 7.09 2.68 -13.56
C ASN A 84 6.41 4.00 -13.19
N ILE A 85 5.65 3.98 -12.11
CA ILE A 85 4.91 5.16 -11.62
C ILE A 85 4.74 5.09 -10.10
N MET A 86 4.73 6.24 -9.45
CA MET A 86 4.31 6.39 -8.05
C MET A 86 3.16 7.40 -7.99
N LEU A 87 2.02 6.97 -7.47
CA LEU A 87 0.85 7.80 -7.19
C LEU A 87 0.72 8.05 -5.70
N MET A 88 0.36 9.27 -5.34
CA MET A 88 0.04 9.68 -3.98
C MET A 88 -1.43 10.08 -3.89
N ALA A 89 -2.07 9.73 -2.79
CA ALA A 89 -3.34 10.27 -2.35
C ALA A 89 -3.04 11.30 -1.26
N MET A 90 -3.48 12.55 -1.46
CA MET A 90 -3.17 13.67 -0.59
C MET A 90 -4.43 14.20 0.08
N ASP A 91 -4.35 14.43 1.39
CA ASP A 91 -5.33 15.19 2.18
C ASP A 91 -4.69 16.55 2.53
N GLY A 92 -4.92 17.57 1.69
CA GLY A 92 -4.14 18.80 1.74
C GLY A 92 -2.66 18.54 1.53
N GLU A 93 -1.84 18.85 2.55
CA GLU A 93 -0.38 18.65 2.52
C GLU A 93 0.07 17.25 3.02
N GLU A 94 -0.85 16.45 3.56
CA GLU A 94 -0.53 15.16 4.14
C GLU A 94 -0.72 14.02 3.13
N ILE A 95 0.20 13.04 3.16
CA ILE A 95 0.05 11.82 2.37
C ILE A 95 -0.90 10.87 3.10
N ALA A 96 -2.03 10.56 2.46
CA ALA A 96 -2.99 9.59 2.94
C ALA A 96 -2.64 8.16 2.51
N GLY A 97 -1.99 8.03 1.35
CA GLY A 97 -1.53 6.74 0.84
C GLY A 97 -0.64 6.90 -0.39
N ILE A 98 0.16 5.88 -0.65
CA ILE A 98 1.03 5.78 -1.83
C ILE A 98 0.78 4.44 -2.50
N ALA A 99 0.75 4.44 -3.84
CA ALA A 99 0.74 3.22 -4.62
C ALA A 99 1.71 3.33 -5.81
N THR A 100 2.37 2.23 -6.13
CA THR A 100 3.39 2.17 -7.18
C THR A 100 3.12 1.03 -8.15
N ILE A 101 3.52 1.21 -9.41
CA ILE A 101 3.83 0.12 -10.32
C ILE A 101 5.32 0.21 -10.64
N SER A 102 6.01 -0.92 -10.50
CA SER A 102 7.43 -1.07 -10.83
C SER A 102 7.65 -2.28 -11.70
N SER A 103 8.24 -2.10 -12.87
CA SER A 103 8.53 -3.14 -13.84
C SER A 103 10.03 -3.31 -14.06
N SER A 104 10.43 -4.49 -14.49
CA SER A 104 11.81 -4.76 -14.87
C SER A 104 12.20 -4.02 -16.15
N HIS A 105 13.45 -3.56 -16.25
CA HIS A 105 14.01 -3.01 -17.49
C HIS A 105 14.23 -4.07 -18.59
N LYS A 106 14.21 -5.36 -18.22
CA LYS A 106 14.43 -6.45 -19.17
C LYS A 106 13.22 -6.62 -20.09
N VAL A 107 13.45 -6.63 -21.40
CA VAL A 107 12.39 -6.72 -22.45
C VAL A 107 11.39 -7.85 -22.17
N LYS A 108 11.86 -9.02 -21.72
CA LYS A 108 11.03 -10.19 -21.43
C LYS A 108 10.18 -10.07 -20.17
N ALA A 109 10.42 -9.08 -19.31
CA ALA A 109 9.76 -8.92 -18.01
C ALA A 109 9.09 -7.54 -17.83
N ARG A 110 9.34 -6.57 -18.71
CA ARG A 110 8.80 -5.20 -18.56
C ARG A 110 7.27 -5.11 -18.68
N HIS A 111 6.63 -6.15 -19.18
CA HIS A 111 5.19 -6.23 -19.32
C HIS A 111 4.46 -6.59 -18.01
N ASP A 112 5.19 -7.04 -16.98
CA ASP A 112 4.65 -7.35 -15.65
C ASP A 112 5.02 -6.22 -14.68
N GLY A 113 4.01 -5.49 -14.20
CA GLY A 113 4.13 -4.41 -13.25
C GLY A 113 3.87 -4.89 -11.82
N GLY A 114 4.88 -4.85 -10.96
CA GLY A 114 4.73 -5.13 -9.53
C GLY A 114 3.97 -4.00 -8.82
N LEU A 115 2.81 -4.28 -8.25
CA LEU A 115 2.01 -3.34 -7.47
C LEU A 115 2.50 -3.28 -6.03
N GLY A 116 2.85 -2.09 -5.57
CA GLY A 116 3.01 -1.76 -4.15
C GLY A 116 1.93 -0.78 -3.71
N ILE A 117 1.38 -0.94 -2.50
CA ILE A 117 0.42 0.01 -1.95
C ILE A 117 0.47 0.05 -0.43
N VAL A 118 0.36 1.24 0.10
CA VAL A 118 0.14 1.50 1.52
C VAL A 118 -0.80 2.68 1.72
N VAL A 119 -1.71 2.56 2.69
CA VAL A 119 -2.63 3.63 3.12
C VAL A 119 -2.50 3.76 4.63
N ALA A 120 -2.21 4.97 5.11
CA ALA A 120 -2.07 5.24 6.53
C ALA A 120 -3.35 4.83 7.28
N LYS A 121 -3.18 4.28 8.49
CA LYS A 121 -4.25 3.61 9.25
C LYS A 121 -5.51 4.47 9.41
N ARG A 122 -5.35 5.76 9.66
CA ARG A 122 -6.47 6.71 9.81
C ARG A 122 -7.31 6.90 8.53
N TYR A 123 -6.73 6.64 7.37
CA TYR A 123 -7.38 6.75 6.06
C TYR A 123 -7.88 5.41 5.51
N GLN A 124 -7.67 4.30 6.23
CA GLN A 124 -8.15 2.99 5.81
C GLN A 124 -9.68 2.89 5.90
N GLY A 125 -10.26 2.10 5.00
CA GLY A 125 -11.72 1.92 4.94
C GLY A 125 -12.49 3.06 4.28
N LEU A 126 -11.80 4.13 3.84
CA LEU A 126 -12.38 5.28 3.14
C LEU A 126 -12.44 5.12 1.61
N GLY A 127 -11.91 4.03 1.06
CA GLY A 127 -11.89 3.79 -0.39
C GLY A 127 -10.63 4.26 -1.12
N ILE A 128 -9.70 4.93 -0.42
CA ILE A 128 -8.48 5.50 -1.01
C ILE A 128 -7.61 4.44 -1.69
N GLY A 129 -7.42 3.28 -1.04
CA GLY A 129 -6.66 2.17 -1.64
C GLY A 129 -7.30 1.65 -2.93
N THR A 130 -8.63 1.56 -2.96
CA THR A 130 -9.38 1.17 -4.17
C THR A 130 -9.15 2.15 -5.30
N GLU A 131 -9.19 3.43 -5.02
CA GLU A 131 -9.03 4.48 -6.03
C GLU A 131 -7.59 4.56 -6.54
N LEU A 132 -6.59 4.45 -5.66
CA LEU A 132 -5.18 4.37 -6.06
C LEU A 132 -4.93 3.20 -7.03
N ILE A 133 -5.42 2.00 -6.69
CA ILE A 133 -5.21 0.82 -7.54
C ILE A 133 -5.95 0.98 -8.88
N ARG A 134 -7.18 1.51 -8.89
CA ARG A 134 -7.91 1.77 -10.14
C ARG A 134 -7.13 2.71 -11.06
N ARG A 135 -6.60 3.80 -10.53
CA ARG A 135 -5.79 4.75 -11.32
C ARG A 135 -4.54 4.10 -11.88
N LEU A 136 -3.87 3.25 -11.10
CA LEU A 136 -2.72 2.49 -11.58
C LEU A 136 -3.10 1.49 -12.67
N ILE A 137 -4.24 0.81 -12.53
CA ILE A 137 -4.75 -0.11 -13.57
C ILE A 137 -5.04 0.66 -14.88
N GLU A 138 -5.71 1.80 -14.80
CA GLU A 138 -6.00 2.64 -15.97
C GLU A 138 -4.72 3.16 -16.63
N TRP A 139 -3.76 3.63 -15.83
CA TRP A 139 -2.46 4.05 -16.33
C TRP A 139 -1.72 2.90 -17.03
N ALA A 140 -1.71 1.71 -16.42
CA ALA A 140 -1.06 0.53 -16.99
C ALA A 140 -1.70 0.06 -18.31
N LYS A 141 -3.04 0.14 -18.43
CA LYS A 141 -3.74 -0.13 -19.68
C LYS A 141 -3.38 0.87 -20.77
N GLY A 142 -3.17 2.13 -20.38
CA GLY A 142 -2.88 3.23 -21.31
C GLY A 142 -1.45 3.27 -21.84
N ASN A 143 -0.46 2.66 -21.16
CA ASN A 143 0.94 2.76 -21.53
C ASN A 143 1.36 1.84 -22.70
N GLY A 144 0.51 0.92 -23.13
CA GLY A 144 0.76 0.04 -24.29
C GLY A 144 1.81 -1.06 -24.06
N ILE A 145 2.47 -1.10 -22.91
CA ILE A 145 3.56 -2.03 -22.57
C ILE A 145 3.13 -3.03 -21.50
N THR A 146 2.55 -2.54 -20.39
CA THR A 146 2.09 -3.39 -19.30
C THR A 146 0.93 -4.26 -19.76
N ARG A 147 1.01 -5.55 -19.53
CA ARG A 147 -0.02 -6.55 -19.86
C ARG A 147 -0.55 -7.27 -18.66
N ARG A 148 0.17 -7.14 -17.53
CA ARG A 148 -0.11 -7.83 -16.30
C ARG A 148 0.30 -6.94 -15.13
N ILE A 149 -0.45 -7.02 -14.04
CA ILE A 149 -0.04 -6.46 -12.74
C ILE A 149 0.02 -7.61 -11.75
N SER A 150 1.13 -7.70 -11.01
CA SER A 150 1.36 -8.69 -9.97
C SER A 150 1.60 -8.03 -8.61
N LEU A 151 1.36 -8.75 -7.53
CA LEU A 151 1.66 -8.32 -6.18
C LEU A 151 1.90 -9.50 -5.25
N ASP A 152 2.60 -9.24 -4.17
CA ASP A 152 2.77 -10.14 -3.04
C ASP A 152 2.07 -9.55 -1.81
N THR A 153 1.36 -10.40 -1.06
CA THR A 153 0.73 -9.97 0.19
C THR A 153 0.70 -11.12 1.20
N ARG A 154 0.81 -10.80 2.49
CA ARG A 154 0.65 -11.83 3.52
C ARG A 154 -0.76 -12.42 3.45
N ALA A 155 -0.84 -13.75 3.51
CA ALA A 155 -2.09 -14.50 3.39
C ALA A 155 -3.10 -14.16 4.53
N ASP A 156 -2.61 -13.74 5.69
CA ASP A 156 -3.42 -13.30 6.83
C ASP A 156 -3.85 -11.81 6.75
N ASN A 157 -3.41 -11.07 5.73
CA ASN A 157 -3.92 -9.72 5.45
C ASN A 157 -5.25 -9.79 4.67
N VAL A 158 -6.25 -10.37 5.32
CA VAL A 158 -7.55 -10.68 4.70
C VAL A 158 -8.17 -9.47 4.01
N LYS A 159 -8.09 -8.28 4.63
CA LYS A 159 -8.66 -7.04 4.06
C LYS A 159 -8.01 -6.65 2.74
N ALA A 160 -6.70 -6.79 2.64
CA ALA A 160 -5.97 -6.48 1.41
C ALA A 160 -6.27 -7.53 0.33
N VAL A 161 -6.25 -8.82 0.68
CA VAL A 161 -6.60 -9.92 -0.23
C VAL A 161 -8.00 -9.71 -0.81
N GLU A 162 -9.01 -9.45 0.04
CA GLU A 162 -10.37 -9.15 -0.42
C GLU A 162 -10.44 -7.94 -1.35
N LEU A 163 -9.67 -6.87 -1.06
CA LEU A 163 -9.59 -5.69 -1.91
C LEU A 163 -9.04 -6.04 -3.29
N TYR A 164 -7.93 -6.76 -3.34
CA TYR A 164 -7.31 -7.17 -4.61
C TYR A 164 -8.24 -8.07 -5.43
N MET A 165 -8.89 -9.06 -4.79
CA MET A 165 -9.86 -9.92 -5.46
C MET A 165 -11.06 -9.14 -6.03
N LYS A 166 -11.60 -8.16 -5.30
CA LYS A 166 -12.67 -7.27 -5.79
C LYS A 166 -12.25 -6.41 -6.99
N LEU A 167 -10.96 -6.15 -7.14
CA LEU A 167 -10.39 -5.39 -8.27
C LEU A 167 -9.96 -6.28 -9.45
N GLY A 168 -10.15 -7.60 -9.34
CA GLY A 168 -9.89 -8.54 -10.43
C GLY A 168 -8.58 -9.33 -10.33
N PHE A 169 -7.83 -9.16 -9.23
CA PHE A 169 -6.66 -10.01 -8.99
C PHE A 169 -7.07 -11.41 -8.55
N THR A 170 -6.30 -12.41 -8.95
CA THR A 170 -6.45 -13.81 -8.54
C THR A 170 -5.21 -14.29 -7.82
N VAL A 171 -5.37 -15.23 -6.89
CA VAL A 171 -4.23 -15.91 -6.26
C VAL A 171 -3.64 -16.89 -7.26
N GLU A 172 -2.36 -16.73 -7.59
CA GLU A 172 -1.62 -17.57 -8.53
C GLU A 172 -0.69 -18.56 -7.82
N GLY A 173 -0.36 -18.27 -6.56
CA GLY A 173 0.50 -19.12 -5.76
C GLY A 173 0.56 -18.71 -4.29
N CYS A 174 1.15 -19.59 -3.48
CA CYS A 174 1.40 -19.35 -2.07
C CYS A 174 2.83 -19.76 -1.71
N ARG A 175 3.62 -18.81 -1.23
CA ARG A 175 4.94 -19.09 -0.65
C ARG A 175 4.75 -19.33 0.84
N ARG A 176 4.92 -20.58 1.27
CA ARG A 176 4.75 -20.97 2.67
C ARG A 176 5.91 -20.49 3.53
N ASN A 177 5.59 -20.05 4.75
CA ASN A 177 6.58 -19.63 5.75
C ASN A 177 7.58 -18.58 5.21
N ALA A 178 7.12 -17.70 4.34
CA ALA A 178 7.96 -16.73 3.62
C ALA A 178 8.29 -15.48 4.43
N THR A 179 7.57 -15.23 5.52
CA THR A 179 7.84 -14.12 6.46
C THR A 179 7.93 -14.68 7.87
N LEU A 180 8.94 -14.26 8.64
CA LEU A 180 9.09 -14.53 10.06
C LEU A 180 8.89 -13.22 10.83
N LEU A 181 7.93 -13.20 11.77
CA LEU A 181 7.67 -12.06 12.64
C LEU A 181 7.35 -12.58 14.05
N ASP A 182 8.01 -12.08 15.06
CA ASP A 182 7.83 -12.48 16.47
C ASP A 182 7.84 -14.00 16.69
N GLY A 183 8.75 -14.71 16.01
CA GLY A 183 8.90 -16.17 16.09
C GLY A 183 7.80 -16.96 15.37
N LYS A 184 6.85 -16.29 14.67
CA LYS A 184 5.79 -16.93 13.92
C LYS A 184 6.01 -16.76 12.42
N TYR A 185 5.85 -17.88 11.69
CA TYR A 185 5.91 -17.88 10.23
C TYR A 185 4.56 -17.52 9.60
N TYR A 186 4.63 -16.79 8.49
CA TYR A 186 3.48 -16.37 7.70
C TYR A 186 3.68 -16.69 6.22
N ASP A 187 2.58 -17.06 5.59
CA ASP A 187 2.53 -17.34 4.17
C ASP A 187 2.35 -16.05 3.36
N ILE A 188 2.88 -16.02 2.15
CA ILE A 188 2.69 -14.94 1.18
C ILE A 188 1.87 -15.46 -0.01
N TYR A 189 0.77 -14.81 -0.32
CA TYR A 189 0.08 -14.98 -1.58
C TYR A 189 0.76 -14.19 -2.67
N VAL A 190 1.03 -14.85 -3.79
CA VAL A 190 1.39 -14.24 -5.06
C VAL A 190 0.10 -14.06 -5.83
N MET A 191 -0.24 -12.82 -6.17
CA MET A 191 -1.48 -12.51 -6.87
C MET A 191 -1.19 -11.79 -8.18
N GLY A 192 -2.06 -11.97 -9.17
CA GLY A 192 -1.90 -11.32 -10.47
C GLY A 192 -3.21 -11.02 -11.16
N MET A 193 -3.15 -10.08 -12.11
CA MET A 193 -4.26 -9.68 -12.97
C MET A 193 -3.74 -9.41 -14.37
N MET A 194 -4.35 -10.02 -15.38
CA MET A 194 -4.15 -9.64 -16.81
C MET A 194 -4.96 -8.37 -17.13
N LEU A 195 -4.38 -7.45 -17.90
CA LEU A 195 -4.99 -6.18 -18.28
C LEU A 195 -5.78 -6.26 -19.58
#